data_0b9cc8afc800bded21047b7a3603ef71
#
_entry.id   0b9cc8afc800bded21047b7a3603ef71
#
_cell.length_a   1.000
_cell.length_b   1.000
_cell.length_c   1.000
_cell.angle_alpha   90.00
_cell.angle_beta   90.00
_cell.angle_gamma   90.00
#
_symmetry.space_group_name_H-M   'P 1'
#
loop_
_entity.id
_entity.type
_entity.pdbx_description
1 polymer ?
#
loop_
_entity_poly.entity_id
_entity_poly.type
_entity_poly.pdbx_seq_one_letter_code
_entity_poly.pdbx_strand_id
1 'polypeptide(L)'
;ECFDIEPKKNYVIKQDTIKNPPMYKNKFIITNPPYLARNKAKDKSLFDMYNVNDLYKCFLKEIINNECLGGIIIIPLNFWCSIREMDIDLRKSFLNKYKIIIMNVFEEKVFDDTTYTICSFQFELKNDDENNNDFIMSIYPSKTNINVKMNENNNYIIGGEIYKLITNNNYKITRLTSKNKSKKNYITNIFVKCID
;
A
#
# COMPACT_ATOMS: atom_id res chain seq x y z
N GLU A 1 -6.42 23.61 -2.09
CA GLU A 1 -7.70 23.32 -1.41
C GLU A 1 -7.47 22.15 -0.44
N CYS A 2 -8.09 22.20 0.74
CA CYS A 2 -8.04 21.15 1.75
C CYS A 2 -9.45 20.62 2.01
N PHE A 3 -9.58 19.31 2.12
CA PHE A 3 -10.87 18.64 2.32
C PHE A 3 -10.79 17.69 3.51
N ASP A 4 -11.86 17.62 4.30
CA ASP A 4 -12.02 16.65 5.38
C ASP A 4 -13.52 16.37 5.59
N ILE A 5 -13.85 15.15 6.03
CA ILE A 5 -15.23 14.78 6.32
C ILE A 5 -15.73 15.45 7.62
N GLU A 6 -14.84 15.70 8.57
CA GLU A 6 -15.09 16.37 9.86
C GLU A 6 -14.03 17.45 10.14
N PRO A 7 -14.05 18.57 9.39
CA PRO A 7 -13.00 19.57 9.46
C PRO A 7 -12.96 20.26 10.83
N LYS A 8 -11.75 20.36 11.40
CA LYS A 8 -11.48 21.07 12.66
C LYS A 8 -11.08 22.54 12.45
N LYS A 9 -10.87 22.94 11.21
CA LYS A 9 -10.45 24.29 10.83
C LYS A 9 -11.38 24.86 9.77
N ASN A 10 -11.67 26.16 9.88
CA ASN A 10 -12.61 26.87 8.99
C ASN A 10 -12.14 27.04 7.54
N TYR A 11 -10.84 26.90 7.27
CA TYR A 11 -10.30 26.91 5.91
C TYR A 11 -10.33 25.54 5.22
N VAL A 12 -10.73 24.49 5.93
CA VAL A 12 -10.89 23.13 5.38
C VAL A 12 -12.33 22.92 4.94
N ILE A 13 -12.52 22.51 3.71
CA ILE A 13 -13.85 22.25 3.13
C ILE A 13 -14.37 20.93 3.65
N LYS A 14 -15.60 20.95 4.19
CA LYS A 14 -16.29 19.72 4.61
C LYS A 14 -16.73 18.93 3.39
N GLN A 15 -16.07 17.79 3.10
CA GLN A 15 -16.37 16.96 1.95
C GLN A 15 -15.88 15.52 2.16
N ASP A 16 -16.74 14.56 1.83
CA ASP A 16 -16.37 13.16 1.66
C ASP A 16 -15.74 13.02 0.27
N THR A 17 -14.42 12.98 0.20
CA THR A 17 -13.65 12.98 -1.05
C THR A 17 -13.70 11.65 -1.82
N ILE A 18 -14.30 10.60 -1.25
CA ILE A 18 -14.60 9.37 -1.99
C ILE A 18 -15.97 9.45 -2.65
N LYS A 19 -17.00 9.91 -1.92
CA LYS A 19 -18.35 10.06 -2.47
C LYS A 19 -18.46 11.21 -3.47
N ASN A 20 -17.72 12.28 -3.19
CA ASN A 20 -17.64 13.45 -4.05
C ASN A 20 -16.17 13.78 -4.29
N PRO A 21 -15.50 13.10 -5.22
CA PRO A 21 -14.09 13.34 -5.50
C PRO A 21 -13.85 14.80 -5.95
N PRO A 22 -12.83 15.48 -5.42
CA PRO A 22 -12.45 16.79 -5.95
C PRO A 22 -11.85 16.63 -7.35
N MET A 23 -11.70 17.75 -8.05
CA MET A 23 -11.04 17.74 -9.35
C MET A 23 -9.55 17.46 -9.18
N TYR A 24 -9.09 16.27 -9.56
CA TYR A 24 -7.68 15.85 -9.48
C TYR A 24 -6.86 16.28 -10.70
N LYS A 25 -7.51 16.43 -11.86
CA LYS A 25 -6.82 16.72 -13.12
C LYS A 25 -5.96 17.98 -13.04
N ASN A 26 -4.69 17.85 -13.47
CA ASN A 26 -3.67 18.90 -13.43
C ASN A 26 -3.30 19.38 -12.01
N LYS A 27 -3.53 18.56 -10.99
CA LYS A 27 -3.17 18.89 -9.61
C LYS A 27 -2.20 17.85 -9.03
N PHE A 28 -1.38 18.32 -8.07
CA PHE A 28 -0.67 17.45 -7.13
C PHE A 28 -1.52 17.29 -5.88
N ILE A 29 -1.54 16.06 -5.34
CA ILE A 29 -2.33 15.73 -4.16
C ILE A 29 -1.44 15.32 -2.99
N ILE A 30 -1.84 15.68 -1.78
CA ILE A 30 -1.23 15.18 -0.54
C ILE A 30 -2.36 14.58 0.29
N THR A 31 -2.24 13.31 0.66
CA THR A 31 -3.28 12.63 1.43
C THR A 31 -2.72 11.63 2.42
N ASN A 32 -3.33 11.60 3.60
CA ASN A 32 -3.21 10.54 4.60
C ASN A 32 -4.60 9.91 4.78
N PRO A 33 -4.97 8.95 3.93
CA PRO A 33 -6.30 8.37 3.98
C PRO A 33 -6.51 7.55 5.26
N PRO A 34 -7.74 7.42 5.76
CA PRO A 34 -8.03 6.64 6.95
C PRO A 34 -7.78 5.14 6.73
N TYR A 35 -7.27 4.47 7.78
CA TYR A 35 -7.00 3.02 7.78
C TYR A 35 -8.12 2.28 8.51
N LEU A 36 -9.08 1.77 7.75
CA LEU A 36 -10.21 1.01 8.27
C LEU A 36 -10.38 -0.26 7.45
N ALA A 37 -10.11 -1.40 8.07
CA ALA A 37 -10.33 -2.69 7.43
C ALA A 37 -11.83 -2.97 7.25
N ARG A 38 -12.21 -3.52 6.08
CA ARG A 38 -13.60 -3.86 5.72
C ARG A 38 -14.32 -4.68 6.79
N ASN A 39 -13.64 -5.61 7.45
CA ASN A 39 -14.23 -6.47 8.49
C ASN A 39 -14.56 -5.70 9.78
N LYS A 40 -13.98 -4.52 10.00
CA LYS A 40 -14.26 -3.63 11.13
C LYS A 40 -15.28 -2.53 10.80
N ALA A 41 -15.56 -2.31 9.52
CA ALA A 41 -16.52 -1.32 9.08
C ALA A 41 -17.96 -1.78 9.32
N LYS A 42 -18.82 -0.85 9.78
CA LYS A 42 -20.26 -1.08 9.91
C LYS A 42 -20.92 -1.15 8.53
N ASP A 43 -20.63 -0.18 7.68
CA ASP A 43 -21.07 -0.16 6.29
C ASP A 43 -19.92 -0.68 5.39
N LYS A 44 -20.25 -1.65 4.56
CA LYS A 44 -19.29 -2.31 3.65
C LYS A 44 -19.49 -1.93 2.19
N SER A 45 -20.51 -1.17 1.88
CA SER A 45 -20.92 -0.83 0.51
C SER A 45 -19.79 -0.18 -0.30
N LEU A 46 -19.03 0.72 0.33
CA LEU A 46 -17.90 1.38 -0.29
C LEU A 46 -16.79 0.39 -0.67
N PHE A 47 -16.46 -0.53 0.24
CA PHE A 47 -15.43 -1.54 -0.02
C PHE A 47 -15.84 -2.50 -1.13
N ASP A 48 -17.13 -2.83 -1.20
CA ASP A 48 -17.68 -3.72 -2.23
C ASP A 48 -17.70 -3.00 -3.60
N MET A 49 -18.06 -1.70 -3.63
CA MET A 49 -18.02 -0.88 -4.84
C MET A 49 -16.62 -0.82 -5.46
N TYR A 50 -15.58 -0.61 -4.64
CA TYR A 50 -14.20 -0.54 -5.10
C TYR A 50 -13.50 -1.90 -5.17
N ASN A 51 -14.14 -2.97 -4.72
CA ASN A 51 -13.55 -4.29 -4.59
C ASN A 51 -12.21 -4.26 -3.82
N VAL A 52 -12.23 -3.72 -2.60
CA VAL A 52 -11.05 -3.59 -1.73
C VAL A 52 -11.38 -3.99 -0.29
N ASN A 53 -10.35 -4.23 0.51
CA ASN A 53 -10.51 -4.70 1.89
C ASN A 53 -10.05 -3.70 2.94
N ASP A 54 -9.63 -2.49 2.54
CA ASP A 54 -9.27 -1.41 3.43
C ASP A 54 -9.61 -0.05 2.82
N LEU A 55 -9.96 0.93 3.67
CA LEU A 55 -10.50 2.21 3.22
C LEU A 55 -9.47 3.04 2.44
N TYR A 56 -8.19 3.05 2.85
CA TYR A 56 -7.15 3.78 2.10
C TYR A 56 -7.01 3.29 0.64
N LYS A 57 -7.40 2.04 0.37
CA LYS A 57 -7.37 1.48 -1.00
C LYS A 57 -8.47 2.05 -1.89
N CYS A 58 -9.59 2.50 -1.30
CA CYS A 58 -10.59 3.26 -2.05
C CYS A 58 -9.97 4.57 -2.56
N PHE A 59 -9.18 5.26 -1.74
CA PHE A 59 -8.47 6.48 -2.16
C PHE A 59 -7.47 6.21 -3.28
N LEU A 60 -6.72 5.11 -3.22
CA LEU A 60 -5.82 4.72 -4.32
C LEU A 60 -6.60 4.47 -5.63
N LYS A 61 -7.76 3.82 -5.55
CA LYS A 61 -8.66 3.62 -6.71
C LYS A 61 -9.16 4.95 -7.27
N GLU A 62 -9.56 5.90 -6.40
CA GLU A 62 -10.00 7.23 -6.85
C GLU A 62 -8.88 8.00 -7.55
N ILE A 63 -7.66 7.94 -7.05
CA ILE A 63 -6.48 8.55 -7.68
C ILE A 63 -6.22 7.94 -9.06
N ILE A 64 -6.36 6.61 -9.19
CA ILE A 64 -6.22 5.94 -10.48
C ILE A 64 -7.33 6.38 -11.45
N ASN A 65 -8.57 6.45 -10.99
CA ASN A 65 -9.73 6.73 -11.83
C ASN A 65 -9.77 8.19 -12.30
N ASN A 66 -9.40 9.14 -11.44
CA ASN A 66 -9.56 10.58 -11.71
C ASN A 66 -8.29 11.27 -12.21
N GLU A 67 -7.17 10.60 -12.31
CA GLU A 67 -5.89 11.08 -12.82
C GLU A 67 -5.44 12.46 -12.31
N CYS A 68 -4.33 12.46 -11.57
CA CYS A 68 -3.64 13.66 -11.13
C CYS A 68 -2.22 13.72 -11.70
N LEU A 69 -1.53 14.85 -11.58
CA LEU A 69 -0.12 14.97 -12.00
C LEU A 69 0.82 14.16 -11.12
N GLY A 70 0.44 13.91 -9.89
CA GLY A 70 1.23 13.21 -8.90
C GLY A 70 0.83 13.60 -7.48
N GLY A 71 1.65 13.22 -6.51
CA GLY A 71 1.38 13.59 -5.12
C GLY A 71 2.21 12.85 -4.09
N ILE A 72 1.80 12.99 -2.84
CA ILE A 72 2.36 12.25 -1.70
C ILE A 72 1.22 11.55 -0.97
N ILE A 73 1.40 10.25 -0.72
CA ILE A 73 0.45 9.43 0.03
C ILE A 73 1.15 8.79 1.22
N ILE A 74 0.44 8.75 2.36
CA ILE A 74 0.87 8.07 3.57
C ILE A 74 -0.06 6.87 3.78
N ILE A 75 0.48 5.65 3.74
CA ILE A 75 -0.30 4.41 3.91
C ILE A 75 0.50 3.34 4.67
N PRO A 76 -0.15 2.27 5.14
CA PRO A 76 0.54 1.11 5.67
C PRO A 76 1.46 0.45 4.64
N LEU A 77 2.70 0.15 5.04
CA LEU A 77 3.70 -0.51 4.18
C LEU A 77 3.23 -1.91 3.72
N ASN A 78 2.38 -2.58 4.49
CA ASN A 78 1.87 -3.89 4.17
C ASN A 78 1.15 -3.96 2.80
N PHE A 79 0.62 -2.85 2.28
CA PHE A 79 0.09 -2.77 0.92
C PHE A 79 1.14 -3.16 -0.13
N TRP A 80 2.36 -2.65 0.02
CA TRP A 80 3.46 -2.89 -0.91
C TRP A 80 4.10 -4.28 -0.75
N CYS A 81 3.90 -4.92 0.41
CA CYS A 81 4.45 -6.24 0.73
C CYS A 81 3.42 -7.38 0.62
N SER A 82 2.16 -7.06 0.38
CA SER A 82 1.06 -8.03 0.34
C SER A 82 1.14 -8.95 -0.88
N ILE A 83 0.91 -10.25 -0.65
CA ILE A 83 0.81 -11.28 -1.70
C ILE A 83 -0.64 -11.59 -2.09
N ARG A 84 -1.61 -10.80 -1.60
CA ARG A 84 -3.02 -10.96 -1.96
C ARG A 84 -3.22 -10.49 -3.40
N GLU A 85 -3.93 -11.25 -4.20
CA GLU A 85 -4.20 -10.97 -5.61
C GLU A 85 -4.81 -9.58 -5.80
N MET A 86 -5.81 -9.23 -5.00
CA MET A 86 -6.44 -7.89 -5.01
C MET A 86 -5.42 -6.74 -4.82
N ASP A 87 -4.41 -6.94 -3.96
CA ASP A 87 -3.38 -5.92 -3.70
C ASP A 87 -2.36 -5.89 -4.84
N ILE A 88 -2.04 -7.03 -5.43
CA ILE A 88 -1.19 -7.13 -6.63
C ILE A 88 -1.83 -6.39 -7.79
N ASP A 89 -3.12 -6.62 -8.06
CA ASP A 89 -3.86 -5.97 -9.14
C ASP A 89 -3.95 -4.46 -8.94
N LEU A 90 -4.18 -4.03 -7.70
CA LEU A 90 -4.23 -2.60 -7.38
C LEU A 90 -2.86 -1.93 -7.56
N ARG A 91 -1.76 -2.58 -7.10
CA ARG A 91 -0.40 -2.07 -7.34
C ARG A 91 -0.08 -2.00 -8.83
N LYS A 92 -0.40 -3.06 -9.58
CA LYS A 92 -0.23 -3.09 -11.04
C LYS A 92 -0.97 -1.92 -11.70
N SER A 93 -2.24 -1.71 -11.35
CA SER A 93 -3.05 -0.61 -11.88
C SER A 93 -2.46 0.75 -11.53
N PHE A 94 -1.97 0.93 -10.30
CA PHE A 94 -1.34 2.16 -9.87
C PHE A 94 -0.03 2.41 -10.62
N LEU A 95 0.85 1.40 -10.67
CA LEU A 95 2.18 1.50 -11.28
C LEU A 95 2.17 1.50 -12.81
N ASN A 96 1.08 1.10 -13.45
CA ASN A 96 0.88 1.32 -14.87
C ASN A 96 0.63 2.79 -15.20
N LYS A 97 0.01 3.53 -14.28
CA LYS A 97 -0.35 4.94 -14.48
C LYS A 97 0.68 5.90 -13.89
N TYR A 98 1.22 5.56 -12.74
CA TYR A 98 2.14 6.40 -11.97
C TYR A 98 3.47 5.71 -11.73
N LYS A 99 4.54 6.50 -11.62
CA LYS A 99 5.84 6.07 -11.10
C LYS A 99 6.01 6.54 -9.67
N ILE A 100 6.69 5.75 -8.85
CA ILE A 100 7.15 6.17 -7.53
C ILE A 100 8.51 6.85 -7.70
N ILE A 101 8.65 8.05 -7.14
CA ILE A 101 9.89 8.82 -7.17
C ILE A 101 10.76 8.45 -5.98
N ILE A 102 10.19 8.44 -4.80
CA ILE A 102 10.84 8.09 -3.54
C ILE A 102 9.81 7.52 -2.56
N MET A 103 10.26 6.60 -1.73
CA MET A 103 9.45 6.07 -0.61
C MET A 103 10.23 6.20 0.69
N ASN A 104 9.56 6.68 1.74
CA ASN A 104 10.08 6.71 3.09
C ASN A 104 9.32 5.72 3.95
N VAL A 105 10.03 4.88 4.69
CA VAL A 105 9.49 3.89 5.62
C VAL A 105 9.89 4.28 7.03
N PHE A 106 8.96 4.18 7.98
CA PHE A 106 9.18 4.58 9.35
C PHE A 106 9.22 3.34 10.25
N GLU A 107 10.37 3.06 10.85
CA GLU A 107 10.58 1.94 11.78
C GLU A 107 9.85 2.18 13.10
N GLU A 108 9.75 3.45 13.50
CA GLU A 108 9.05 3.86 14.71
C GLU A 108 7.54 3.99 14.47
N LYS A 109 6.79 3.90 15.55
CA LYS A 109 5.35 4.09 15.52
C LYS A 109 5.00 5.54 15.15
N VAL A 110 4.33 5.76 14.03
CA VAL A 110 3.96 7.10 13.53
C VAL A 110 2.62 7.57 14.11
N PHE A 111 1.65 6.67 14.28
CA PHE A 111 0.31 7.00 14.77
C PHE A 111 -0.06 6.13 15.97
N ASP A 112 -0.72 6.73 16.98
CA ASP A 112 -1.04 6.06 18.24
C ASP A 112 -2.07 4.94 18.11
N ASP A 113 -2.96 5.03 17.16
CA ASP A 113 -4.08 4.12 16.93
C ASP A 113 -3.78 3.00 15.92
N THR A 114 -2.57 2.91 15.40
CA THR A 114 -2.17 1.83 14.49
C THR A 114 -0.89 1.14 14.93
N THR A 115 -0.81 -0.17 14.67
CA THR A 115 0.39 -1.00 14.84
C THR A 115 1.10 -1.28 13.51
N TYR A 116 0.60 -0.73 12.41
CA TYR A 116 1.22 -0.92 11.10
C TYR A 116 2.49 -0.09 10.95
N THR A 117 3.49 -0.66 10.31
CA THR A 117 4.60 0.11 9.74
C THR A 117 4.05 1.02 8.64
N ILE A 118 4.35 2.30 8.74
CA ILE A 118 3.85 3.32 7.82
C ILE A 118 4.91 3.66 6.79
N CYS A 119 4.49 3.93 5.59
CA CYS A 119 5.32 4.55 4.56
C CYS A 119 4.65 5.79 3.99
N SER A 120 5.45 6.74 3.55
CA SER A 120 5.04 7.80 2.65
C SER A 120 5.75 7.63 1.32
N PHE A 121 5.08 7.91 0.22
CA PHE A 121 5.72 7.89 -1.09
C PHE A 121 5.24 9.04 -1.96
N GLN A 122 6.18 9.60 -2.69
CA GLN A 122 5.92 10.55 -3.76
C GLN A 122 5.75 9.77 -5.06
N PHE A 123 4.74 10.15 -5.83
CA PHE A 123 4.46 9.56 -7.13
C PHE A 123 4.16 10.65 -8.17
N GLU A 124 4.36 10.32 -9.43
CA GLU A 124 4.09 11.21 -10.57
C GLU A 124 3.42 10.43 -11.70
N LEU A 125 2.59 11.11 -12.47
CA LEU A 125 1.98 10.56 -13.68
C LEU A 125 3.10 10.18 -14.65
N LYS A 126 3.02 8.99 -15.21
CA LYS A 126 3.97 8.52 -16.22
C LYS A 126 3.74 9.20 -17.57
N ASN A 127 4.83 9.37 -18.32
CA ASN A 127 4.75 9.62 -19.75
C ASN A 127 4.52 8.29 -20.48
N ASP A 128 3.97 8.35 -21.68
CA ASP A 128 3.53 7.17 -22.46
C ASP A 128 4.64 6.11 -22.66
N ASP A 129 5.89 6.52 -22.77
CA ASP A 129 7.03 5.63 -23.00
C ASP A 129 7.73 5.13 -21.71
N GLU A 130 7.20 5.49 -20.53
CA GLU A 130 7.89 5.25 -19.25
C GLU A 130 7.42 3.96 -18.58
N ASN A 131 8.23 2.89 -18.72
CA ASN A 131 7.94 1.57 -18.13
C ASN A 131 8.73 1.26 -16.85
N ASN A 132 9.55 2.21 -16.35
CA ASN A 132 10.38 1.97 -15.17
C ASN A 132 9.61 2.21 -13.87
N ASN A 133 9.73 1.25 -12.94
CA ASN A 133 9.19 1.32 -11.56
C ASN A 133 10.31 1.12 -10.53
N ASP A 134 11.52 1.60 -10.84
CA ASP A 134 12.66 1.56 -9.94
C ASP A 134 12.71 2.86 -9.12
N PHE A 135 12.90 2.77 -7.82
CA PHE A 135 12.99 3.92 -6.93
C PHE A 135 13.83 3.63 -5.69
N ILE A 136 14.19 4.67 -4.96
CA ILE A 136 14.90 4.57 -3.69
C ILE A 136 13.87 4.55 -2.55
N MET A 137 13.97 3.54 -1.68
CA MET A 137 13.26 3.46 -0.42
C MET A 137 14.22 3.79 0.73
N SER A 138 13.91 4.85 1.47
CA SER A 138 14.67 5.29 2.63
C SER A 138 13.98 4.88 3.92
N ILE A 139 14.71 4.28 4.84
CA ILE A 139 14.19 3.78 6.12
C ILE A 139 14.66 4.70 7.24
N TYR A 140 13.75 5.16 8.07
CA TYR A 140 13.99 6.07 9.17
C TYR A 140 13.62 5.46 10.52
N PRO A 141 14.39 5.69 11.60
CA PRO A 141 15.54 6.60 11.71
C PRO A 141 16.88 6.01 11.25
N SER A 142 16.97 4.73 10.88
CA SER A 142 18.23 4.06 10.53
C SER A 142 18.97 4.67 9.33
N LYS A 143 18.27 5.49 8.52
CA LYS A 143 18.83 6.14 7.30
C LYS A 143 19.37 5.13 6.27
N THR A 144 18.80 3.92 6.26
CA THR A 144 19.16 2.88 5.29
C THR A 144 18.42 3.15 3.98
N ASN A 145 19.14 3.11 2.86
CA ASN A 145 18.57 3.24 1.52
C ASN A 145 18.58 1.89 0.81
N ILE A 146 17.46 1.55 0.19
CA ILE A 146 17.28 0.31 -0.57
C ILE A 146 16.81 0.68 -1.98
N ASN A 147 17.49 0.16 -3.01
CA ASN A 147 17.00 0.25 -4.38
C ASN A 147 15.89 -0.79 -4.58
N VAL A 148 14.69 -0.33 -4.88
CA VAL A 148 13.52 -1.17 -5.12
C VAL A 148 13.23 -1.23 -6.60
N LYS A 149 13.01 -2.45 -7.11
CA LYS A 149 12.58 -2.70 -8.49
C LYS A 149 11.23 -3.41 -8.47
N MET A 150 10.22 -2.82 -9.09
CA MET A 150 8.89 -3.40 -9.17
C MET A 150 8.53 -3.71 -10.62
N ASN A 151 8.19 -4.97 -10.90
CA ASN A 151 7.79 -5.43 -12.22
C ASN A 151 6.84 -6.64 -12.10
N GLU A 152 6.38 -7.14 -13.22
CA GLU A 152 5.49 -8.31 -13.27
C GLU A 152 6.13 -9.58 -12.68
N ASN A 153 7.44 -9.79 -12.87
CA ASN A 153 8.14 -10.98 -12.38
C ASN A 153 8.16 -11.08 -10.85
N ASN A 154 8.05 -9.96 -10.15
CA ASN A 154 7.97 -9.92 -8.70
C ASN A 154 6.57 -9.52 -8.18
N ASN A 155 5.55 -9.53 -9.05
CA ASN A 155 4.17 -9.13 -8.71
C ASN A 155 4.09 -7.72 -8.08
N TYR A 156 5.00 -6.83 -8.46
CA TYR A 156 5.09 -5.48 -7.91
C TYR A 156 5.15 -5.46 -6.36
N ILE A 157 5.89 -6.40 -5.76
CA ILE A 157 6.01 -6.55 -4.30
C ILE A 157 7.35 -6.00 -3.83
N ILE A 158 7.34 -5.21 -2.76
CA ILE A 158 8.56 -4.87 -1.99
C ILE A 158 8.88 -6.05 -1.08
N GLY A 159 10.12 -6.51 -1.09
CA GLY A 159 10.53 -7.75 -0.42
C GLY A 159 10.05 -8.98 -1.20
N GLY A 160 9.74 -10.05 -0.48
CA GLY A 160 9.23 -11.27 -1.10
C GLY A 160 10.32 -12.20 -1.65
N GLU A 161 11.58 -11.86 -1.53
CA GLU A 161 12.71 -12.71 -1.94
C GLU A 161 12.68 -14.06 -1.25
N ILE A 162 12.16 -14.14 -0.03
CA ILE A 162 11.96 -15.39 0.71
C ILE A 162 11.07 -16.38 -0.06
N TYR A 163 10.12 -15.90 -0.88
CA TYR A 163 9.25 -16.76 -1.68
C TYR A 163 9.93 -17.27 -2.96
N LYS A 164 11.07 -16.68 -3.33
CA LYS A 164 11.88 -17.06 -4.50
C LYS A 164 13.01 -18.00 -4.13
N LEU A 165 13.21 -18.30 -2.84
CA LEU A 165 14.23 -19.24 -2.39
C LEU A 165 13.95 -20.59 -3.04
N ILE A 166 15.00 -21.13 -3.68
CA ILE A 166 14.94 -22.44 -4.32
C ILE A 166 14.62 -23.48 -3.24
N THR A 167 13.48 -24.11 -3.35
CA THR A 167 13.15 -25.27 -2.53
C THR A 167 13.78 -26.50 -3.16
N ASN A 168 14.64 -27.19 -2.42
CA ASN A 168 15.10 -28.53 -2.80
C ASN A 168 14.29 -29.58 -2.05
N ASN A 169 14.58 -30.86 -2.30
CA ASN A 169 13.87 -31.99 -1.66
C ASN A 169 13.97 -31.98 -0.12
N ASN A 170 14.95 -31.27 0.45
CA ASN A 170 15.22 -31.23 1.88
C ASN A 170 14.61 -30.00 2.58
N TYR A 171 14.39 -28.89 1.84
CA TYR A 171 13.93 -27.63 2.42
C TYR A 171 12.84 -27.00 1.57
N LYS A 172 11.73 -26.68 2.23
CA LYS A 172 10.63 -25.94 1.62
C LYS A 172 10.18 -24.85 2.56
N ILE A 173 10.35 -23.60 2.14
CA ILE A 173 9.81 -22.45 2.86
C ILE A 173 8.43 -22.15 2.32
N THR A 174 7.43 -22.17 3.20
CA THR A 174 6.04 -21.85 2.84
C THR A 174 5.43 -20.94 3.89
N ARG A 175 4.56 -20.05 3.46
CA ARG A 175 3.76 -19.26 4.39
C ARG A 175 2.84 -20.18 5.19
N LEU A 176 2.88 -20.07 6.51
CA LEU A 176 1.93 -20.77 7.38
C LEU A 176 0.60 -20.01 7.39
N THR A 177 -0.46 -20.66 6.95
CA THR A 177 -1.82 -20.10 6.94
C THR A 177 -2.75 -21.01 7.74
N SER A 178 -3.96 -20.53 8.05
CA SER A 178 -4.99 -21.35 8.70
C SER A 178 -5.30 -22.66 7.94
N LYS A 179 -5.13 -22.65 6.60
CA LYS A 179 -5.38 -23.81 5.73
C LYS A 179 -4.33 -24.90 5.85
N ASN A 180 -3.10 -24.59 6.25
CA ASN A 180 -2.00 -25.55 6.39
C ASN A 180 -1.48 -25.70 7.83
N LYS A 181 -2.18 -25.10 8.79
CA LYS A 181 -1.83 -25.12 10.23
C LYS A 181 -1.78 -26.53 10.83
N SER A 182 -2.51 -27.48 10.27
CA SER A 182 -2.57 -28.86 10.72
C SER A 182 -1.39 -29.73 10.26
N LYS A 183 -0.56 -29.26 9.33
CA LYS A 183 0.62 -29.99 8.89
C LYS A 183 1.71 -29.89 9.96
N LYS A 184 1.82 -30.92 10.79
CA LYS A 184 2.71 -31.01 11.97
C LYS A 184 4.22 -30.87 11.71
N ASN A 185 4.65 -30.63 10.48
CA ASN A 185 6.06 -30.75 10.08
C ASN A 185 6.94 -29.53 10.36
N TYR A 186 6.40 -28.49 11.03
CA TYR A 186 7.12 -27.20 11.17
C TYR A 186 6.92 -26.60 12.54
N ILE A 187 7.17 -27.39 13.57
CA ILE A 187 7.10 -26.86 14.94
C ILE A 187 8.43 -26.17 15.24
N THR A 188 8.45 -24.87 15.09
CA THR A 188 9.44 -24.01 15.71
C THR A 188 8.77 -23.15 16.77
N ASN A 189 9.46 -22.88 17.84
CA ASN A 189 9.04 -21.88 18.84
C ASN A 189 9.39 -20.45 18.44
N ILE A 190 9.94 -20.27 17.24
CA ILE A 190 10.21 -18.95 16.64
C ILE A 190 9.01 -18.54 15.83
N PHE A 191 8.30 -17.54 16.28
CA PHE A 191 7.18 -16.94 15.58
C PHE A 191 7.65 -15.64 14.94
N VAL A 192 7.68 -15.60 13.60
CA VAL A 192 7.80 -14.35 12.87
C VAL A 192 6.38 -13.83 12.67
N LYS A 193 6.03 -12.76 13.38
CA LYS A 193 4.80 -12.03 13.14
C LYS A 193 5.01 -11.24 11.86
N CYS A 194 4.55 -11.79 10.71
CA CYS A 194 4.35 -10.96 9.55
C CYS A 194 3.27 -9.95 9.91
N ILE A 195 3.59 -8.67 9.82
CA ILE A 195 2.61 -7.59 9.96
C ILE A 195 1.80 -7.62 8.67
N ASP A 196 0.60 -8.19 8.78
CA ASP A 196 -0.44 -8.15 7.73
C ASP A 196 -1.17 -6.82 7.82
#